data_0658627fc3ef7dcce0b6bd30ef3bf6da
#
_entry.id   0658627fc3ef7dcce0b6bd30ef3bf6da
#
_cell.length_a   1.000
_cell.length_b   1.000
_cell.length_c   1.000
_cell.angle_alpha   90.00
_cell.angle_beta   90.00
_cell.angle_gamma   90.00
#
_symmetry.space_group_name_H-M   'P 1'
#
loop_
_entity.id
_entity.type
_entity.pdbx_description
1 polymer ?
#
loop_
_entity_poly.entity_id
_entity_poly.type
_entity_poly.pdbx_seq_one_letter_code
_entity_poly.pdbx_strand_id
1 'polypeptide(L)'
;KEKNEFAEAGVGNKSKYHGYKVFLKNSKGRPIGSIWTDIESVSTGNSKEYRGFQTQKPEKLLERIIKFGCPPQGVVLDPFCGCGTAIIAAETLQLNWIGIDIGYGSIREIKDRLRETFGSNVQYELIGEPISLPDAIELAKQDKHQFQWWALDLVGARPIEKKGLNKKKGTGPDGGEDGVLYFQDELGGRVKKIIFSVKGGEEIGVGDIRDLIGTVDTKKADLGVFISIKRRNENEKLFKNLSKVASMAGFYTSPDGIKLQRIQVITVEELLDGKRIGYQGTNVTFERKRPSSTVARQDVSKFVETSSIENSDKEGFEEDTIGEDQIF
;
A
#
# COMPACT_ATOMS: atom_id res chain seq x y z
N LYS A 1 17.45 47.49 -16.21
CA LYS A 1 17.25 47.73 -14.74
C LYS A 1 16.78 46.43 -14.14
N GLU A 2 17.70 45.61 -13.67
CA GLU A 2 17.43 44.40 -12.94
C GLU A 2 16.85 44.76 -11.58
N LYS A 3 15.65 44.28 -11.29
CA LYS A 3 15.09 44.38 -9.94
C LYS A 3 15.88 43.44 -9.04
N ASN A 4 16.65 43.98 -8.12
CA ASN A 4 17.27 43.24 -7.05
C ASN A 4 16.17 42.79 -6.08
N GLU A 5 15.73 41.55 -6.15
CA GLU A 5 14.86 40.96 -5.14
C GLU A 5 15.68 40.65 -3.89
N PHE A 6 15.33 41.31 -2.81
CA PHE A 6 15.88 41.03 -1.48
C PHE A 6 14.96 40.03 -0.78
N ALA A 7 15.51 38.93 -0.29
CA ALA A 7 14.79 38.10 0.67
C ALA A 7 14.78 38.84 2.02
N GLU A 8 13.66 39.42 2.39
CA GLU A 8 13.44 39.92 3.74
C GLU A 8 13.35 38.69 4.69
N ALA A 9 14.41 38.50 5.47
CA ALA A 9 14.30 37.66 6.65
C ALA A 9 13.38 38.39 7.63
N GLY A 10 12.16 37.86 7.85
CA GLY A 10 11.21 38.40 8.80
C GLY A 10 11.83 38.52 10.19
N VAL A 11 12.16 39.72 10.59
CA VAL A 11 12.66 40.02 11.92
C VAL A 11 11.58 40.76 12.67
N GLY A 12 10.88 40.07 13.52
CA GLY A 12 10.25 40.70 14.67
C GLY A 12 11.33 41.06 15.67
N ASN A 13 11.37 42.33 16.03
CA ASN A 13 12.24 43.01 16.98
C ASN A 13 13.59 43.52 16.45
N LYS A 14 13.74 44.86 16.57
CA LYS A 14 14.94 45.62 16.34
C LYS A 14 16.08 45.22 17.28
N SER A 15 16.81 44.16 16.93
CA SER A 15 18.07 43.86 17.59
C SER A 15 19.17 44.75 16.97
N LYS A 16 20.09 45.22 17.81
CA LYS A 16 21.24 46.10 17.49
C LYS A 16 22.27 45.47 16.53
N TYR A 17 21.98 44.33 15.92
CA TYR A 17 22.89 43.70 14.98
C TYR A 17 22.58 44.22 13.57
N HIS A 18 23.51 44.85 12.97
CA HIS A 18 23.47 45.26 11.56
C HIS A 18 23.40 43.98 10.73
N GLY A 19 22.20 43.61 10.26
CA GLY A 19 22.02 42.46 9.41
C GLY A 19 22.74 42.65 8.08
N TYR A 20 23.68 41.77 7.77
CA TYR A 20 24.27 41.70 6.45
C TYR A 20 23.21 41.33 5.44
N LYS A 21 23.02 42.16 4.41
CA LYS A 21 22.14 41.80 3.29
C LYS A 21 22.83 40.74 2.46
N VAL A 22 22.24 39.53 2.45
CA VAL A 22 22.68 38.43 1.58
C VAL A 22 21.84 38.45 0.32
N PHE A 23 22.49 38.65 -0.83
CA PHE A 23 21.79 38.55 -2.12
C PHE A 23 21.38 37.11 -2.38
N LEU A 24 20.15 36.89 -2.89
CA LEU A 24 19.61 35.57 -3.16
C LEU A 24 20.55 34.74 -4.04
N LYS A 25 21.20 35.36 -5.04
CA LYS A 25 22.18 34.74 -5.94
C LYS A 25 23.44 34.21 -5.23
N ASN A 26 23.75 34.76 -4.05
CA ASN A 26 24.93 34.38 -3.26
C ASN A 26 24.54 33.54 -2.03
N SER A 27 23.27 33.25 -1.85
CA SER A 27 22.79 32.43 -0.74
C SER A 27 22.96 30.95 -1.07
N LYS A 28 23.65 30.20 -0.21
CA LYS A 28 23.74 28.75 -0.25
C LYS A 28 22.43 28.05 0.17
N GLY A 29 21.34 28.79 0.27
CA GLY A 29 20.08 28.34 0.80
C GLY A 29 19.84 28.80 2.24
N ARG A 30 18.65 28.54 2.75
CA ARG A 30 18.28 28.85 4.14
C ARG A 30 18.59 27.63 5.01
N PRO A 31 19.30 27.80 6.15
CA PRO A 31 19.47 26.70 7.10
C PRO A 31 18.12 26.14 7.52
N ILE A 32 18.03 24.84 7.59
CA ILE A 32 16.81 24.17 8.03
C ILE A 32 16.68 24.34 9.53
N GLY A 33 15.61 25.00 9.93
CA GLY A 33 15.28 25.15 11.34
C GLY A 33 14.67 23.90 11.95
N SER A 34 14.48 23.89 13.26
CA SER A 34 13.81 22.82 14.00
C SER A 34 12.30 22.79 13.82
N ILE A 35 11.70 23.83 13.26
CA ILE A 35 10.27 23.96 13.01
C ILE A 35 10.02 24.02 11.51
N TRP A 36 9.19 23.09 11.01
CA TRP A 36 8.85 22.97 9.59
C TRP A 36 7.37 23.28 9.38
N THR A 37 7.08 24.51 8.99
CA THR A 37 5.71 25.00 8.77
C THR A 37 5.23 24.83 7.33
N ASP A 38 6.10 24.39 6.44
CA ASP A 38 5.84 24.20 5.01
C ASP A 38 5.38 22.78 4.66
N ILE A 39 5.26 21.90 5.67
CA ILE A 39 4.74 20.54 5.52
C ILE A 39 3.38 20.48 6.17
N GLU A 40 2.35 20.26 5.34
CA GLU A 40 0.99 20.10 5.81
C GLU A 40 0.79 18.68 6.38
N SER A 41 -0.06 18.55 7.40
CA SER A 41 -0.44 17.24 7.94
C SER A 41 -1.36 16.51 6.97
N VAL A 42 -1.22 15.18 6.92
CA VAL A 42 -2.18 14.33 6.22
C VAL A 42 -3.43 14.21 7.10
N SER A 43 -4.47 14.99 6.76
CA SER A 43 -5.73 14.96 7.49
C SER A 43 -6.79 14.15 6.74
N THR A 44 -7.68 13.50 7.50
CA THR A 44 -8.84 12.78 6.97
C THR A 44 -9.71 13.69 6.10
N GLY A 45 -9.78 13.40 4.82
CA GLY A 45 -10.76 13.98 3.91
C GLY A 45 -10.24 14.96 2.85
N ASN A 46 -9.13 15.64 3.06
CA ASN A 46 -8.63 16.65 2.12
C ASN A 46 -7.28 16.34 1.47
N SER A 47 -6.49 15.43 2.02
CA SER A 47 -5.21 15.06 1.45
C SER A 47 -5.35 13.93 0.44
N LYS A 48 -4.81 14.11 -0.76
CA LYS A 48 -4.72 13.07 -1.79
C LYS A 48 -3.81 11.91 -1.38
N GLU A 49 -2.92 12.14 -0.43
CA GLU A 49 -2.02 11.15 0.12
C GLU A 49 -2.68 10.21 1.13
N TYR A 50 -3.84 10.61 1.72
CA TYR A 50 -4.45 9.85 2.80
C TYR A 50 -4.92 8.47 2.37
N ARG A 51 -4.42 7.43 3.04
CA ARG A 51 -4.66 6.02 2.75
C ARG A 51 -5.55 5.30 3.75
N GLY A 52 -6.13 6.04 4.70
CA GLY A 52 -6.99 5.47 5.75
C GLY A 52 -6.25 5.12 7.04
N PHE A 53 -4.94 5.26 7.11
CA PHE A 53 -4.14 5.00 8.30
C PHE A 53 -4.12 6.24 9.20
N GLN A 54 -4.58 6.09 10.46
CA GLN A 54 -4.65 7.21 11.41
C GLN A 54 -3.27 7.80 11.75
N THR A 55 -2.23 6.98 11.64
CA THR A 55 -0.85 7.37 11.97
C THR A 55 -0.02 7.77 10.75
N GLN A 56 -0.63 7.87 9.57
CA GLN A 56 0.07 8.23 8.34
C GLN A 56 0.78 9.58 8.46
N LYS A 57 2.02 9.63 8.03
CA LYS A 57 2.83 10.84 7.95
C LYS A 57 2.83 11.37 6.50
N PRO A 58 3.03 12.69 6.29
CA PRO A 58 3.20 13.26 4.94
C PRO A 58 4.45 12.71 4.26
N GLU A 59 4.36 12.42 2.96
CA GLU A 59 5.52 11.96 2.17
C GLU A 59 6.67 12.98 2.19
N LYS A 60 6.37 14.27 2.04
CA LYS A 60 7.35 15.36 2.12
C LYS A 60 8.14 15.40 3.43
N LEU A 61 7.52 14.97 4.54
CA LEU A 61 8.20 14.90 5.83
C LEU A 61 9.28 13.81 5.79
N LEU A 62 8.90 12.62 5.32
CA LEU A 62 9.81 11.48 5.24
C LEU A 62 10.90 11.73 4.21
N GLU A 63 10.60 12.29 3.04
CA GLU A 63 11.61 12.70 2.06
C GLU A 63 12.64 13.65 2.67
N ARG A 64 12.20 14.64 3.44
CA ARG A 64 13.10 15.59 4.10
C ARG A 64 14.01 14.90 5.11
N ILE A 65 13.44 14.07 5.98
CA ILE A 65 14.20 13.32 6.99
C ILE A 65 15.23 12.41 6.31
N ILE A 66 14.81 11.67 5.28
CA ILE A 66 15.67 10.74 4.55
C ILE A 66 16.81 11.48 3.84
N LYS A 67 16.53 12.61 3.19
CA LYS A 67 17.56 13.45 2.54
C LYS A 67 18.66 13.92 3.50
N PHE A 68 18.33 14.08 4.79
CA PHE A 68 19.34 14.47 5.79
C PHE A 68 20.06 13.28 6.40
N GLY A 69 19.35 12.19 6.61
CA GLY A 69 19.87 11.09 7.40
C GLY A 69 20.45 9.93 6.58
N CYS A 70 20.10 9.81 5.30
CA CYS A 70 20.54 8.71 4.47
C CYS A 70 21.54 9.19 3.40
N PRO A 71 22.75 8.66 3.38
CA PRO A 71 23.74 8.99 2.36
C PRO A 71 23.28 8.46 0.98
N PRO A 72 23.86 8.96 -0.13
CA PRO A 72 23.64 8.37 -1.46
C PRO A 72 23.92 6.86 -1.45
N GLN A 73 23.06 6.08 -2.09
CA GLN A 73 23.09 4.62 -2.11
C GLN A 73 22.88 3.94 -0.74
N GLY A 74 22.49 4.70 0.28
CA GLY A 74 22.11 4.16 1.58
C GLY A 74 20.83 3.32 1.54
N VAL A 75 20.54 2.66 2.66
CA VAL A 75 19.34 1.85 2.86
C VAL A 75 18.47 2.49 3.92
N VAL A 76 17.19 2.73 3.60
CA VAL A 76 16.17 3.20 4.54
C VAL A 76 15.49 2.00 5.15
N LEU A 77 15.54 1.85 6.46
CA LEU A 77 14.82 0.81 7.20
C LEU A 77 13.64 1.42 7.96
N ASP A 78 12.44 0.91 7.69
CA ASP A 78 11.23 1.19 8.49
C ASP A 78 10.65 -0.11 9.04
N PRO A 79 10.91 -0.45 10.32
CA PRO A 79 10.49 -1.71 10.92
C PRO A 79 9.00 -1.75 11.30
N PHE A 80 8.24 -0.66 11.11
CA PHE A 80 6.81 -0.55 11.37
C PHE A 80 6.15 0.30 10.27
N CYS A 81 6.34 -0.13 9.03
CA CYS A 81 6.14 0.74 7.86
C CYS A 81 4.67 1.10 7.56
N GLY A 82 3.69 0.44 8.17
CA GLY A 82 2.27 0.77 8.01
C GLY A 82 1.85 0.88 6.54
N CYS A 83 1.34 2.04 6.14
CA CYS A 83 1.01 2.31 4.73
C CYS A 83 2.21 2.65 3.83
N GLY A 84 3.45 2.49 4.33
CA GLY A 84 4.67 2.60 3.54
C GLY A 84 5.10 4.00 3.15
N THR A 85 4.79 5.03 3.93
CA THR A 85 5.20 6.40 3.58
C THR A 85 6.73 6.54 3.45
N ALA A 86 7.50 5.90 4.34
CA ALA A 86 8.96 5.91 4.26
C ALA A 86 9.49 5.16 3.01
N ILE A 87 8.82 4.06 2.65
CA ILE A 87 9.15 3.27 1.45
C ILE A 87 8.93 4.10 0.18
N ILE A 88 7.76 4.74 0.06
CA ILE A 88 7.45 5.60 -1.08
C ILE A 88 8.43 6.78 -1.18
N ALA A 89 8.77 7.40 -0.03
CA ALA A 89 9.74 8.49 0.00
C ALA A 89 11.16 8.02 -0.40
N ALA A 90 11.58 6.83 0.07
CA ALA A 90 12.88 6.26 -0.29
C ALA A 90 12.94 5.90 -1.78
N GLU A 91 11.89 5.28 -2.34
CA GLU A 91 11.79 4.97 -3.77
C GLU A 91 11.79 6.24 -4.63
N THR A 92 11.10 7.31 -4.20
CA THR A 92 11.13 8.63 -4.85
C THR A 92 12.54 9.20 -4.90
N LEU A 93 13.33 8.96 -3.86
CA LEU A 93 14.71 9.41 -3.74
C LEU A 93 15.72 8.44 -4.38
N GLN A 94 15.26 7.36 -5.00
CA GLN A 94 16.08 6.32 -5.63
C GLN A 94 17.07 5.66 -4.64
N LEU A 95 16.64 5.50 -3.38
CA LEU A 95 17.39 4.81 -2.33
C LEU A 95 16.87 3.39 -2.16
N ASN A 96 17.73 2.50 -1.68
CA ASN A 96 17.30 1.18 -1.25
C ASN A 96 16.47 1.30 0.04
N TRP A 97 15.53 0.37 0.22
CA TRP A 97 14.67 0.37 1.40
C TRP A 97 14.32 -1.04 1.85
N ILE A 98 14.05 -1.15 3.15
CA ILE A 98 13.52 -2.34 3.80
C ILE A 98 12.33 -1.88 4.63
N GLY A 99 11.13 -2.38 4.33
CA GLY A 99 9.94 -2.16 5.13
C GLY A 99 9.49 -3.43 5.81
N ILE A 100 9.12 -3.35 7.08
CA ILE A 100 8.60 -4.48 7.85
C ILE A 100 7.24 -4.08 8.42
N ASP A 101 6.24 -4.92 8.26
CA ASP A 101 4.94 -4.78 8.92
C ASP A 101 4.33 -6.16 9.18
N ILE A 102 3.54 -6.26 10.25
CA ILE A 102 2.85 -7.51 10.60
C ILE A 102 1.53 -7.67 9.84
N GLY A 103 0.98 -6.57 9.31
CA GLY A 103 -0.35 -6.55 8.72
C GLY A 103 -0.35 -6.77 7.21
N TYR A 104 -1.01 -7.82 6.72
CA TYR A 104 -1.18 -8.02 5.26
C TYR A 104 -1.89 -6.84 4.58
N GLY A 105 -2.79 -6.15 5.29
CA GLY A 105 -3.42 -4.92 4.78
C GLY A 105 -2.43 -3.79 4.57
N SER A 106 -1.43 -3.66 5.44
CA SER A 106 -0.32 -2.71 5.30
C SER A 106 0.55 -3.06 4.09
N ILE A 107 0.98 -4.30 4.00
CA ILE A 107 1.81 -4.80 2.89
C ILE A 107 1.09 -4.60 1.54
N ARG A 108 -0.19 -4.91 1.50
CA ARG A 108 -1.00 -4.70 0.31
C ARG A 108 -1.08 -3.22 -0.08
N GLU A 109 -1.34 -2.31 0.88
CA GLU A 109 -1.39 -0.88 0.61
C GLU A 109 -0.05 -0.37 0.07
N ILE A 110 1.08 -0.90 0.57
CA ILE A 110 2.42 -0.59 0.06
C ILE A 110 2.56 -1.05 -1.40
N LYS A 111 2.18 -2.29 -1.70
CA LYS A 111 2.21 -2.85 -3.08
C LYS A 111 1.37 -1.98 -4.04
N ASP A 112 0.19 -1.57 -3.61
CA ASP A 112 -0.71 -0.72 -4.40
C ASP A 112 -0.13 0.68 -4.60
N ARG A 113 0.44 1.32 -3.57
CA ARG A 113 1.10 2.63 -3.66
C ARG A 113 2.32 2.60 -4.57
N LEU A 114 3.17 1.58 -4.46
CA LEU A 114 4.32 1.42 -5.35
C LEU A 114 3.87 1.33 -6.80
N ARG A 115 2.85 0.52 -7.08
CA ARG A 115 2.29 0.38 -8.43
C ARG A 115 1.64 1.67 -8.94
N GLU A 116 0.85 2.36 -8.10
CA GLU A 116 0.18 3.61 -8.45
C GLU A 116 1.18 4.74 -8.74
N THR A 117 2.25 4.83 -7.95
CA THR A 117 3.21 5.96 -8.01
C THR A 117 4.26 5.74 -9.10
N PHE A 118 4.81 4.54 -9.19
CA PHE A 118 5.99 4.24 -10.03
C PHE A 118 5.68 3.28 -11.18
N GLY A 119 4.49 2.70 -11.23
CA GLY A 119 4.11 1.70 -12.22
C GLY A 119 4.59 0.29 -11.88
N SER A 120 4.58 -0.61 -12.89
CA SER A 120 4.96 -2.02 -12.70
C SER A 120 6.46 -2.28 -12.73
N ASN A 121 7.30 -1.25 -12.88
CA ASN A 121 8.75 -1.40 -13.05
C ASN A 121 9.51 -1.43 -11.73
N VAL A 122 8.86 -1.14 -10.59
CA VAL A 122 9.51 -1.24 -9.28
C VAL A 122 9.75 -2.70 -8.95
N GLN A 123 11.02 -3.03 -8.71
CA GLN A 123 11.42 -4.37 -8.31
C GLN A 123 11.62 -4.39 -6.79
N TYR A 124 10.97 -5.31 -6.13
CA TYR A 124 11.14 -5.58 -4.70
C TYR A 124 10.96 -7.07 -4.43
N GLU A 125 11.56 -7.55 -3.38
CA GLU A 125 11.35 -8.88 -2.84
C GLU A 125 10.36 -8.81 -1.67
N LEU A 126 9.40 -9.71 -1.63
CA LEU A 126 8.43 -9.81 -0.56
C LEU A 126 8.67 -11.11 0.22
N ILE A 127 8.95 -10.95 1.52
CA ILE A 127 9.29 -12.07 2.41
C ILE A 127 8.21 -12.22 3.47
N GLY A 128 7.83 -13.46 3.79
CA GLY A 128 6.89 -13.77 4.88
C GLY A 128 5.43 -13.89 4.45
N GLU A 129 5.11 -13.78 3.16
CA GLU A 129 3.79 -14.21 2.66
C GLU A 129 3.71 -15.73 2.55
N PRO A 130 2.56 -16.35 2.86
CA PRO A 130 2.34 -17.76 2.58
C PRO A 130 2.57 -18.07 1.09
N ILE A 131 3.49 -18.97 0.80
CA ILE A 131 3.78 -19.44 -0.55
C ILE A 131 3.27 -20.85 -0.80
N SER A 132 2.81 -21.52 0.26
CA SER A 132 2.31 -22.88 0.23
C SER A 132 1.00 -23.02 1.02
N LEU A 133 0.25 -24.10 0.75
CA LEU A 133 -0.96 -24.37 1.52
C LEU A 133 -0.69 -24.61 3.02
N PRO A 134 0.36 -25.32 3.47
CA PRO A 134 0.71 -25.42 4.88
C PRO A 134 0.90 -24.05 5.55
N ASP A 135 1.61 -23.11 4.90
CA ASP A 135 1.82 -21.75 5.43
C ASP A 135 0.48 -21.00 5.56
N ALA A 136 -0.39 -21.15 4.56
CA ALA A 136 -1.72 -20.55 4.56
C ALA A 136 -2.61 -21.13 5.69
N ILE A 137 -2.51 -22.44 5.96
CA ILE A 137 -3.22 -23.10 7.06
C ILE A 137 -2.72 -22.56 8.40
N GLU A 138 -1.42 -22.41 8.55
CA GLU A 138 -0.84 -21.87 9.78
C GLU A 138 -1.28 -20.41 9.99
N LEU A 139 -1.25 -19.58 8.97
CA LEU A 139 -1.77 -18.21 9.03
C LEU A 139 -3.26 -18.20 9.42
N ALA A 140 -4.08 -19.08 8.83
CA ALA A 140 -5.51 -19.15 9.13
C ALA A 140 -5.81 -19.55 10.58
N LYS A 141 -4.92 -20.34 11.21
CA LYS A 141 -5.00 -20.70 12.63
C LYS A 141 -4.58 -19.56 13.54
N GLN A 142 -3.50 -18.85 13.17
CA GLN A 142 -2.95 -17.75 13.95
C GLN A 142 -3.86 -16.52 13.89
N ASP A 143 -4.27 -16.11 12.69
CA ASP A 143 -5.12 -14.94 12.48
C ASP A 143 -6.02 -15.10 11.25
N LYS A 144 -7.31 -15.29 11.51
CA LYS A 144 -8.34 -15.45 10.47
C LYS A 144 -8.50 -14.20 9.60
N HIS A 145 -8.30 -13.01 10.15
CA HIS A 145 -8.43 -11.76 9.38
C HIS A 145 -7.25 -11.57 8.44
N GLN A 146 -6.04 -11.83 8.91
CA GLN A 146 -4.84 -11.77 8.08
C GLN A 146 -4.91 -12.80 6.94
N PHE A 147 -5.33 -14.04 7.25
CA PHE A 147 -5.58 -15.06 6.22
C PHE A 147 -6.61 -14.58 5.18
N GLN A 148 -7.70 -13.97 5.64
CA GLN A 148 -8.77 -13.48 4.76
C GLN A 148 -8.24 -12.39 3.81
N TRP A 149 -7.45 -11.46 4.31
CA TRP A 149 -6.86 -10.38 3.53
C TRP A 149 -5.84 -10.90 2.53
N TRP A 150 -4.97 -11.84 2.96
CA TRP A 150 -4.02 -12.50 2.08
C TRP A 150 -4.73 -13.29 0.96
N ALA A 151 -5.74 -14.08 1.28
CA ALA A 151 -6.50 -14.84 0.29
C ALA A 151 -7.22 -13.95 -0.74
N LEU A 152 -7.70 -12.77 -0.30
CA LEU A 152 -8.26 -11.77 -1.19
C LEU A 152 -7.20 -11.12 -2.09
N ASP A 153 -5.98 -10.94 -1.59
CA ASP A 153 -4.87 -10.41 -2.40
C ASP A 153 -4.49 -11.35 -3.54
N LEU A 154 -4.50 -12.68 -3.31
CA LEU A 154 -4.25 -13.67 -4.36
C LEU A 154 -5.16 -13.52 -5.59
N VAL A 155 -6.37 -13.01 -5.39
CA VAL A 155 -7.37 -12.81 -6.46
C VAL A 155 -7.49 -11.34 -6.87
N GLY A 156 -6.68 -10.44 -6.33
CA GLY A 156 -6.75 -9.02 -6.60
C GLY A 156 -8.05 -8.34 -6.12
N ALA A 157 -8.69 -8.90 -5.09
CA ALA A 157 -9.89 -8.34 -4.50
C ALA A 157 -9.58 -7.43 -3.32
N ARG A 158 -10.40 -6.44 -3.03
CA ARG A 158 -10.26 -5.52 -1.91
C ARG A 158 -11.01 -6.04 -0.68
N PRO A 159 -10.39 -6.13 0.50
CA PRO A 159 -11.12 -6.44 1.73
C PRO A 159 -12.20 -5.39 2.02
N ILE A 160 -13.30 -5.82 2.61
CA ILE A 160 -14.34 -4.92 3.10
C ILE A 160 -14.12 -4.73 4.58
N GLU A 161 -13.64 -3.54 4.96
CA GLU A 161 -13.53 -3.15 6.36
C GLU A 161 -14.92 -2.86 6.94
N LYS A 162 -15.26 -3.55 8.01
CA LYS A 162 -16.49 -3.28 8.77
C LYS A 162 -16.27 -1.99 9.60
N LYS A 163 -16.76 -0.87 9.11
CA LYS A 163 -16.75 0.38 9.87
C LYS A 163 -17.66 0.24 11.11
N GLY A 164 -17.07 0.29 12.29
CA GLY A 164 -17.82 0.44 13.53
C GLY A 164 -17.27 -0.34 14.74
N LEU A 165 -16.44 0.31 15.55
CA LEU A 165 -15.96 -0.17 16.87
C LEU A 165 -17.03 -0.21 17.97
N ASN A 166 -18.29 0.02 17.65
CA ASN A 166 -19.40 -0.06 18.62
C ASN A 166 -20.35 -1.19 18.25
N LYS A 167 -19.90 -2.43 18.39
CA LYS A 167 -20.78 -3.58 18.34
C LYS A 167 -21.55 -3.71 19.68
N LYS A 168 -22.79 -3.23 19.72
CA LYS A 168 -23.81 -3.89 20.53
C LYS A 168 -23.97 -5.30 19.97
N LYS A 169 -23.68 -6.32 20.82
CA LYS A 169 -24.04 -7.72 20.53
C LYS A 169 -25.51 -7.76 20.09
N GLY A 170 -25.79 -8.20 18.87
CA GLY A 170 -27.16 -8.45 18.46
C GLY A 170 -27.63 -7.88 17.14
N THR A 171 -26.77 -7.34 16.30
CA THR A 171 -27.15 -7.01 14.91
C THR A 171 -26.91 -8.20 14.01
N GLY A 172 -27.93 -8.59 13.28
CA GLY A 172 -28.10 -9.75 12.44
C GLY A 172 -27.01 -10.07 11.41
N PRO A 173 -27.20 -11.04 10.53
CA PRO A 173 -26.13 -11.63 9.74
C PRO A 173 -25.35 -10.54 9.03
N ASP A 174 -24.10 -10.42 9.43
CA ASP A 174 -23.11 -9.63 8.71
C ASP A 174 -23.21 -10.08 7.25
N GLY A 175 -23.47 -9.18 6.31
CA GLY A 175 -23.87 -9.48 4.93
C GLY A 175 -23.00 -10.46 4.12
N GLY A 176 -22.24 -11.33 4.78
CA GLY A 176 -21.52 -12.47 4.19
C GLY A 176 -20.42 -12.07 3.20
N GLU A 177 -20.10 -10.79 3.08
CA GLU A 177 -19.07 -10.29 2.17
C GLU A 177 -17.75 -10.02 2.91
N ASP A 178 -16.70 -10.69 2.48
CA ASP A 178 -15.35 -10.53 3.03
C ASP A 178 -14.49 -9.60 2.15
N GLY A 179 -14.78 -9.59 0.85
CA GLY A 179 -14.08 -8.76 -0.12
C GLY A 179 -14.90 -8.43 -1.36
N VAL A 180 -14.39 -7.50 -2.14
CA VAL A 180 -14.99 -7.05 -3.39
C VAL A 180 -13.92 -6.83 -4.46
N LEU A 181 -14.25 -7.21 -5.70
CA LEU A 181 -13.50 -6.87 -6.89
C LEU A 181 -14.44 -6.17 -7.87
N TYR A 182 -13.97 -5.07 -8.45
CA TYR A 182 -14.66 -4.38 -9.52
C TYR A 182 -13.97 -4.67 -10.85
N PHE A 183 -14.77 -4.98 -11.87
CA PHE A 183 -14.24 -5.24 -13.20
C PHE A 183 -15.09 -4.58 -14.28
N GLN A 184 -14.48 -4.38 -15.43
CA GLN A 184 -15.13 -3.84 -16.60
C GLN A 184 -14.86 -4.77 -17.77
N ASP A 185 -15.89 -5.40 -18.30
CA ASP A 185 -15.82 -6.39 -19.37
C ASP A 185 -16.16 -5.83 -20.75
N GLU A 186 -16.45 -4.54 -20.81
CA GLU A 186 -16.72 -3.78 -22.04
C GLU A 186 -16.13 -2.38 -21.89
N LEU A 187 -15.42 -1.90 -22.91
CA LEU A 187 -14.83 -0.57 -22.89
C LEU A 187 -15.93 0.51 -22.80
N GLY A 188 -15.90 1.31 -21.72
CA GLY A 188 -16.96 2.30 -21.46
C GLY A 188 -18.25 1.71 -20.89
N GLY A 189 -18.33 0.40 -20.69
CA GLY A 189 -19.44 -0.29 -20.08
C GLY A 189 -19.58 -0.04 -18.57
N ARG A 190 -20.65 -0.58 -18.00
CA ARG A 190 -20.90 -0.53 -16.56
C ARG A 190 -19.81 -1.28 -15.78
N VAL A 191 -19.32 -0.66 -14.71
CA VAL A 191 -18.47 -1.37 -13.74
C VAL A 191 -19.28 -2.44 -13.04
N LYS A 192 -18.81 -3.68 -13.10
CA LYS A 192 -19.41 -4.88 -12.52
C LYS A 192 -18.69 -5.26 -11.23
N LYS A 193 -19.34 -6.05 -10.41
CA LYS A 193 -18.87 -6.37 -9.07
C LYS A 193 -18.86 -7.88 -8.80
N ILE A 194 -17.78 -8.36 -8.23
CA ILE A 194 -17.64 -9.70 -7.66
C ILE A 194 -17.60 -9.58 -6.14
N ILE A 195 -18.39 -10.38 -5.44
CA ILE A 195 -18.35 -10.51 -3.98
C ILE A 195 -17.59 -11.77 -3.62
N PHE A 196 -16.76 -11.68 -2.58
CA PHE A 196 -15.98 -12.79 -2.06
C PHE A 196 -16.44 -13.19 -0.67
N SER A 197 -16.51 -14.51 -0.44
CA SER A 197 -16.58 -15.11 0.89
C SER A 197 -15.37 -16.01 1.06
N VAL A 198 -14.62 -15.81 2.14
CA VAL A 198 -13.35 -16.50 2.43
C VAL A 198 -13.49 -17.30 3.72
N LYS A 199 -13.19 -18.58 3.67
CA LYS A 199 -13.29 -19.49 4.81
C LYS A 199 -11.94 -20.17 5.09
N GLY A 200 -11.32 -19.75 6.20
CA GLY A 200 -10.08 -20.32 6.73
C GLY A 200 -10.28 -21.41 7.80
N GLY A 201 -11.53 -21.74 8.14
CA GLY A 201 -11.84 -22.70 9.19
C GLY A 201 -12.24 -24.07 8.69
N GLU A 202 -12.47 -25.01 9.64
CA GLU A 202 -12.87 -26.37 9.32
C GLU A 202 -14.37 -26.54 9.03
N GLU A 203 -15.21 -25.65 9.55
CA GLU A 203 -16.66 -25.71 9.36
C GLU A 203 -17.06 -24.98 8.08
N ILE A 204 -17.20 -25.74 7.01
CA ILE A 204 -17.64 -25.27 5.69
C ILE A 204 -18.78 -26.14 5.21
N GLY A 205 -19.85 -25.52 4.75
CA GLY A 205 -21.03 -26.24 4.29
C GLY A 205 -21.81 -25.55 3.18
N VAL A 206 -22.85 -26.19 2.70
CA VAL A 206 -23.74 -25.65 1.66
C VAL A 206 -24.48 -24.37 2.11
N GLY A 207 -24.58 -24.15 3.42
CA GLY A 207 -25.11 -22.91 4.01
C GLY A 207 -24.29 -21.71 3.55
N ASP A 208 -22.96 -21.79 3.62
CA ASP A 208 -22.06 -20.70 3.21
C ASP A 208 -22.27 -20.28 1.74
N ILE A 209 -22.55 -21.25 0.87
CA ILE A 209 -22.84 -20.96 -0.55
C ILE A 209 -24.20 -20.27 -0.71
N ARG A 210 -25.22 -20.69 0.06
CA ARG A 210 -26.53 -20.05 0.04
C ARG A 210 -26.46 -18.60 0.55
N ASP A 211 -25.70 -18.37 1.61
CA ASP A 211 -25.46 -17.06 2.17
C ASP A 211 -24.74 -16.15 1.15
N LEU A 212 -23.74 -16.68 0.44
CA LEU A 212 -23.07 -15.95 -0.63
C LEU A 212 -24.03 -15.63 -1.78
N ILE A 213 -24.90 -16.57 -2.21
CA ILE A 213 -25.92 -16.31 -3.23
C ILE A 213 -26.84 -15.16 -2.78
N GLY A 214 -27.37 -15.24 -1.57
CA GLY A 214 -28.23 -14.20 -1.00
C GLY A 214 -27.54 -12.84 -0.93
N THR A 215 -26.25 -12.83 -0.60
CA THR A 215 -25.43 -11.62 -0.55
C THR A 215 -25.23 -11.01 -1.96
N VAL A 216 -24.89 -11.86 -2.94
CA VAL A 216 -24.75 -11.46 -4.36
C VAL A 216 -26.03 -10.83 -4.87
N ASP A 217 -27.18 -11.42 -4.59
CA ASP A 217 -28.49 -10.91 -5.00
C ASP A 217 -28.84 -9.59 -4.31
N THR A 218 -28.73 -9.54 -2.99
CA THR A 218 -29.04 -8.34 -2.18
C THR A 218 -28.15 -7.15 -2.55
N LYS A 219 -26.89 -7.39 -2.80
CA LYS A 219 -25.91 -6.35 -3.17
C LYS A 219 -25.88 -6.07 -4.66
N LYS A 220 -26.73 -6.74 -5.45
CA LYS A 220 -26.80 -6.61 -6.91
C LYS A 220 -25.42 -6.81 -7.56
N ALA A 221 -24.67 -7.81 -7.07
CA ALA A 221 -23.39 -8.16 -7.65
C ALA A 221 -23.59 -9.10 -8.85
N ASP A 222 -22.63 -9.04 -9.77
CA ASP A 222 -22.69 -9.82 -11.01
C ASP A 222 -22.21 -11.25 -10.77
N LEU A 223 -21.18 -11.42 -9.95
CA LEU A 223 -20.55 -12.69 -9.62
C LEU A 223 -20.30 -12.81 -8.10
N GLY A 224 -20.18 -14.04 -7.63
CA GLY A 224 -19.73 -14.40 -6.30
C GLY A 224 -18.61 -15.45 -6.35
N VAL A 225 -17.64 -15.35 -5.46
CA VAL A 225 -16.55 -16.30 -5.34
C VAL A 225 -16.42 -16.75 -3.90
N PHE A 226 -16.46 -18.07 -3.70
CA PHE A 226 -16.22 -18.70 -2.43
C PHE A 226 -14.81 -19.28 -2.41
N ILE A 227 -13.95 -18.80 -1.50
CA ILE A 227 -12.57 -19.25 -1.34
C ILE A 227 -12.48 -20.11 -0.08
N SER A 228 -11.94 -21.33 -0.20
CA SER A 228 -11.80 -22.28 0.88
C SER A 228 -10.34 -22.67 1.11
N ILE A 229 -9.94 -22.73 2.40
CA ILE A 229 -8.64 -23.29 2.81
C ILE A 229 -8.57 -24.81 2.64
N LYS A 230 -9.72 -25.51 2.64
CA LYS A 230 -9.76 -26.97 2.53
C LYS A 230 -9.33 -27.46 1.16
N ARG A 231 -8.62 -28.58 1.16
CA ARG A 231 -8.23 -29.27 -0.07
C ARG A 231 -9.42 -29.94 -0.74
N ARG A 232 -9.55 -29.75 -2.04
CA ARG A 232 -10.64 -30.35 -2.82
C ARG A 232 -10.54 -31.88 -2.83
N ASN A 233 -9.36 -32.43 -3.07
CA ASN A 233 -9.10 -33.86 -3.21
C ASN A 233 -9.44 -34.65 -1.91
N GLU A 234 -9.15 -34.03 -0.76
CA GLU A 234 -9.46 -34.64 0.55
C GLU A 234 -10.93 -34.50 0.96
N ASN A 235 -11.67 -33.59 0.27
CA ASN A 235 -13.05 -33.26 0.61
C ASN A 235 -13.98 -33.31 -0.61
N GLU A 236 -13.80 -34.25 -1.51
CA GLU A 236 -14.53 -34.31 -2.79
C GLU A 236 -16.05 -34.26 -2.62
N LYS A 237 -16.62 -35.03 -1.69
CA LYS A 237 -18.07 -35.05 -1.42
C LYS A 237 -18.59 -33.66 -1.00
N LEU A 238 -17.82 -32.97 -0.16
CA LEU A 238 -18.14 -31.59 0.26
C LEU A 238 -18.16 -30.66 -0.95
N PHE A 239 -17.07 -30.60 -1.72
CA PHE A 239 -16.94 -29.70 -2.87
C PHE A 239 -17.94 -30.03 -3.99
N LYS A 240 -18.30 -31.29 -4.19
CA LYS A 240 -19.38 -31.70 -5.10
C LYS A 240 -20.72 -31.08 -4.67
N ASN A 241 -21.02 -31.10 -3.37
CA ASN A 241 -22.24 -30.52 -2.82
C ASN A 241 -22.22 -28.99 -2.92
N LEU A 242 -21.08 -28.33 -2.58
CA LEU A 242 -20.92 -26.88 -2.72
C LEU A 242 -21.13 -26.45 -4.17
N SER A 243 -20.48 -27.13 -5.13
CA SER A 243 -20.60 -26.84 -6.55
C SER A 243 -22.02 -27.06 -7.08
N LYS A 244 -22.73 -28.08 -6.58
CA LYS A 244 -24.12 -28.34 -6.93
C LYS A 244 -25.03 -27.15 -6.50
N VAL A 245 -24.85 -26.65 -5.29
CA VAL A 245 -25.63 -25.49 -4.80
C VAL A 245 -25.22 -24.22 -5.55
N ALA A 246 -23.91 -24.01 -5.78
CA ALA A 246 -23.41 -22.87 -6.54
C ALA A 246 -23.99 -22.80 -7.96
N SER A 247 -24.15 -23.95 -8.64
CA SER A 247 -24.71 -24.00 -9.99
C SER A 247 -26.18 -23.60 -10.07
N MET A 248 -26.93 -23.67 -8.95
CA MET A 248 -28.32 -23.22 -8.89
C MET A 248 -28.47 -21.68 -9.06
N ALA A 249 -27.41 -20.93 -8.81
CA ALA A 249 -27.40 -19.47 -9.02
C ALA A 249 -27.34 -19.07 -10.50
N GLY A 250 -27.21 -20.04 -11.41
CA GLY A 250 -27.17 -19.80 -12.85
C GLY A 250 -25.82 -19.29 -13.35
N PHE A 251 -25.89 -18.55 -14.45
CA PHE A 251 -24.72 -18.11 -15.18
C PHE A 251 -24.70 -16.59 -15.33
N TYR A 252 -23.52 -16.02 -15.29
CA TYR A 252 -23.22 -14.70 -15.80
C TYR A 252 -22.83 -14.84 -17.28
N THR A 253 -23.38 -14.00 -18.15
CA THR A 253 -23.00 -13.95 -19.56
C THR A 253 -22.28 -12.65 -19.84
N SER A 254 -21.03 -12.73 -20.33
CA SER A 254 -20.28 -11.56 -20.75
C SER A 254 -20.83 -10.98 -22.06
N PRO A 255 -20.48 -9.72 -22.43
CA PRO A 255 -20.85 -9.12 -23.70
C PRO A 255 -20.46 -9.98 -24.92
N ASP A 256 -19.33 -10.69 -24.82
CA ASP A 256 -18.83 -11.60 -25.87
C ASP A 256 -19.56 -12.96 -25.90
N GLY A 257 -20.61 -13.13 -25.06
CA GLY A 257 -21.41 -14.37 -25.02
C GLY A 257 -20.81 -15.49 -24.20
N ILE A 258 -19.68 -15.28 -23.50
CA ILE A 258 -19.06 -16.29 -22.64
C ILE A 258 -19.88 -16.48 -21.38
N LYS A 259 -20.27 -17.72 -21.10
CA LYS A 259 -21.03 -18.09 -19.90
C LYS A 259 -20.10 -18.54 -18.79
N LEU A 260 -20.15 -17.86 -17.64
CA LEU A 260 -19.41 -18.17 -16.44
C LEU A 260 -20.39 -18.54 -15.31
N GLN A 261 -20.04 -19.49 -14.46
CA GLN A 261 -20.85 -19.76 -13.27
C GLN A 261 -20.96 -18.50 -12.43
N ARG A 262 -22.19 -18.11 -12.08
CA ARG A 262 -22.43 -16.91 -11.29
C ARG A 262 -21.82 -16.98 -9.91
N ILE A 263 -21.79 -18.19 -9.31
CA ILE A 263 -21.09 -18.49 -8.07
C ILE A 263 -19.96 -19.48 -8.35
N GLN A 264 -18.75 -19.10 -8.04
CA GLN A 264 -17.56 -19.91 -8.25
C GLN A 264 -17.03 -20.40 -6.91
N VAL A 265 -16.61 -21.67 -6.85
CA VAL A 265 -16.01 -22.29 -5.67
C VAL A 265 -14.57 -22.66 -6.00
N ILE A 266 -13.63 -22.06 -5.30
CA ILE A 266 -12.19 -22.25 -5.51
C ILE A 266 -11.49 -22.50 -4.17
N THR A 267 -10.40 -23.24 -4.19
CA THR A 267 -9.59 -23.48 -3.00
C THR A 267 -8.33 -22.62 -3.03
N VAL A 268 -7.75 -22.36 -1.86
CA VAL A 268 -6.45 -21.68 -1.74
C VAL A 268 -5.36 -22.45 -2.49
N GLU A 269 -5.36 -23.80 -2.39
CA GLU A 269 -4.44 -24.66 -3.12
C GLU A 269 -4.54 -24.43 -4.64
N GLU A 270 -5.76 -24.43 -5.18
CA GLU A 270 -5.99 -24.16 -6.60
C GLU A 270 -5.50 -22.76 -7.03
N LEU A 271 -5.62 -21.74 -6.15
CA LEU A 271 -5.11 -20.39 -6.42
C LEU A 271 -3.58 -20.36 -6.42
N LEU A 272 -2.93 -21.02 -5.47
CA LEU A 272 -1.47 -21.15 -5.40
C LEU A 272 -0.91 -21.91 -6.61
N ASP A 273 -1.64 -22.92 -7.10
CA ASP A 273 -1.32 -23.67 -8.32
C ASP A 273 -1.58 -22.88 -9.62
N GLY A 274 -1.95 -21.60 -9.49
CA GLY A 274 -2.13 -20.68 -10.63
C GLY A 274 -3.52 -20.64 -11.25
N LYS A 275 -4.51 -21.36 -10.69
CA LYS A 275 -5.89 -21.25 -11.13
C LYS A 275 -6.41 -19.83 -10.87
N ARG A 276 -7.17 -19.31 -11.82
CA ARG A 276 -7.75 -17.97 -11.74
C ARG A 276 -9.26 -18.03 -11.58
N ILE A 277 -9.82 -17.03 -10.92
CA ILE A 277 -11.27 -16.82 -10.91
C ILE A 277 -11.75 -16.43 -12.30
N GLY A 278 -12.93 -16.93 -12.68
CA GLY A 278 -13.51 -16.64 -14.00
C GLY A 278 -14.24 -15.31 -14.02
N TYR A 279 -13.69 -14.33 -14.70
CA TYR A 279 -14.36 -13.12 -15.15
C TYR A 279 -13.70 -12.61 -16.44
N GLN A 280 -14.41 -11.82 -17.22
CA GLN A 280 -13.89 -11.21 -18.44
C GLN A 280 -13.58 -9.74 -18.20
N GLY A 281 -12.56 -9.21 -18.88
CA GLY A 281 -12.23 -7.79 -18.85
C GLY A 281 -11.13 -7.40 -17.87
N THR A 282 -11.11 -6.12 -17.54
CA THR A 282 -10.05 -5.49 -16.74
C THR A 282 -10.49 -5.34 -15.28
N ASN A 283 -9.60 -5.66 -14.35
CA ASN A 283 -9.77 -5.38 -12.93
C ASN A 283 -9.57 -3.88 -12.69
N VAL A 284 -10.63 -3.19 -12.28
CA VAL A 284 -10.63 -1.74 -11.99
C VAL A 284 -10.78 -1.45 -10.50
N THR A 285 -10.59 -2.44 -9.64
CA THR A 285 -10.78 -2.36 -8.18
C THR A 285 -9.93 -1.27 -7.54
N PHE A 286 -8.73 -1.05 -8.09
CA PHE A 286 -7.73 -0.11 -7.59
C PHE A 286 -7.52 1.09 -8.49
N GLU A 287 -8.26 1.18 -9.62
CA GLU A 287 -8.21 2.37 -10.46
C GLU A 287 -8.86 3.55 -9.72
N ARG A 288 -8.03 4.39 -9.13
CA ARG A 288 -8.45 5.74 -8.74
C ARG A 288 -8.46 6.60 -10.00
N LYS A 289 -9.52 7.41 -10.20
CA LYS A 289 -9.47 8.48 -11.19
C LYS A 289 -8.22 9.31 -10.92
N ARG A 290 -7.20 9.15 -11.74
CA ARG A 290 -5.99 9.97 -11.64
C ARG A 290 -6.44 11.43 -11.71
N PRO A 291 -6.08 12.28 -10.72
CA PRO A 291 -6.11 13.69 -10.99
C PRO A 291 -5.13 13.90 -12.15
N SER A 292 -5.55 14.63 -13.16
CA SER A 292 -4.71 15.01 -14.29
C SER A 292 -3.61 15.98 -13.81
N SER A 293 -2.57 15.44 -13.23
CA SER A 293 -1.31 16.12 -13.02
C SER A 293 -0.21 15.13 -13.31
N THR A 294 0.31 15.23 -14.50
CA THR A 294 1.61 14.74 -14.87
C THR A 294 2.58 15.32 -13.84
N VAL A 295 2.96 14.54 -12.83
CA VAL A 295 4.16 14.84 -12.07
C VAL A 295 5.27 14.57 -13.05
N ALA A 296 5.73 15.63 -13.71
CA ALA A 296 6.96 15.60 -14.48
C ALA A 296 8.03 15.09 -13.50
N ARG A 297 8.70 14.00 -13.86
CA ARG A 297 9.91 13.54 -13.17
C ARG A 297 10.81 14.77 -13.06
N GLN A 298 10.98 15.30 -11.87
CA GLN A 298 11.99 16.32 -11.64
C GLN A 298 13.32 15.63 -11.89
N ASP A 299 14.04 16.20 -12.83
CA ASP A 299 15.35 15.72 -13.25
C ASP A 299 16.31 15.83 -12.06
N VAL A 300 16.53 14.74 -11.36
CA VAL A 300 17.36 14.65 -10.15
C VAL A 300 18.83 14.90 -10.50
N SER A 301 19.21 14.83 -11.79
CA SER A 301 20.58 15.10 -12.27
C SER A 301 21.08 16.50 -11.91
N LYS A 302 20.18 17.47 -11.73
CA LYS A 302 20.55 18.85 -11.35
C LYS A 302 20.92 19.00 -9.87
N PHE A 303 20.69 18.00 -9.03
CA PHE A 303 21.04 18.06 -7.60
C PHE A 303 22.35 17.35 -7.26
N VAL A 304 22.92 16.57 -8.20
CA VAL A 304 24.17 15.82 -7.98
C VAL A 304 25.42 16.66 -8.29
N GLU A 305 25.30 17.73 -9.10
CA GLU A 305 26.45 18.53 -9.50
C GLU A 305 26.99 19.53 -8.47
N THR A 306 26.37 19.65 -7.29
CA THR A 306 26.81 20.60 -6.26
C THR A 306 27.53 19.99 -5.06
N SER A 307 27.84 18.71 -5.06
CA SER A 307 28.55 18.02 -3.96
C SER A 307 29.99 17.58 -4.27
N SER A 308 30.55 17.97 -5.40
CA SER A 308 32.01 17.86 -5.63
C SER A 308 32.71 19.04 -4.94
N ILE A 309 32.90 18.96 -3.64
CA ILE A 309 33.85 19.82 -2.94
C ILE A 309 35.24 19.23 -3.24
N GLU A 310 35.98 19.97 -4.03
CA GLU A 310 37.42 19.78 -4.26
C GLU A 310 38.13 19.74 -2.90
N ASN A 311 38.80 18.63 -2.63
CA ASN A 311 39.82 18.55 -1.60
C ASN A 311 41.07 19.29 -2.10
N SER A 312 41.22 20.53 -1.73
CA SER A 312 42.49 21.23 -1.72
C SER A 312 42.52 22.10 -0.49
N ASP A 313 43.15 21.60 0.55
CA ASP A 313 44.14 22.36 1.30
C ASP A 313 44.73 21.46 2.40
N LYS A 314 45.95 20.99 2.11
CA LYS A 314 46.88 20.47 3.11
C LYS A 314 47.46 21.69 3.84
N GLU A 315 47.11 21.88 5.08
CA GLU A 315 47.96 22.56 6.03
C GLU A 315 47.97 21.83 7.36
N GLY A 316 49.21 21.65 7.88
CA GLY A 316 49.57 20.77 8.94
C GLY A 316 48.99 21.16 10.30
N PHE A 317 48.65 20.16 11.05
CA PHE A 317 48.57 20.24 12.50
C PHE A 317 49.62 19.28 13.10
N GLU A 318 50.48 19.89 13.90
CA GLU A 318 51.50 19.22 14.70
C GLU A 318 50.84 18.29 15.73
N GLU A 319 51.44 17.11 15.88
CA GLU A 319 51.12 16.15 16.93
C GLU A 319 51.57 16.70 18.28
N ASP A 320 50.62 17.04 19.14
CA ASP A 320 50.86 17.14 20.58
C ASP A 320 50.45 15.83 21.24
N THR A 321 51.45 15.05 21.57
CA THR A 321 51.43 13.89 22.48
C THR A 321 51.03 14.35 23.88
N ILE A 322 49.87 13.93 24.35
CA ILE A 322 49.53 13.96 25.77
C ILE A 322 49.39 12.52 26.26
N GLY A 323 50.21 12.25 27.30
CA GLY A 323 50.45 10.96 27.88
C GLY A 323 49.25 10.31 28.55
N GLU A 324 49.34 9.00 28.60
CA GLU A 324 48.60 8.10 29.50
C GLU A 324 48.72 8.58 30.96
N ASP A 325 47.58 8.71 31.65
CA ASP A 325 47.35 8.13 32.98
C ASP A 325 46.02 8.62 33.61
N GLN A 326 45.37 7.64 34.28
CA GLN A 326 44.31 7.73 35.31
C GLN A 326 42.86 7.72 34.88
N ILE A 327 42.33 6.56 34.81
CA ILE A 327 41.36 5.77 35.61
C ILE A 327 40.71 6.61 36.75
N PHE A 328 39.44 6.89 36.60
CA PHE A 328 38.35 6.54 37.55
C PHE A 328 37.00 6.60 36.85
#